data_c5c6125b7763f20070e1160c9ec03100
#
_entry.id   c5c6125b7763f20070e1160c9ec03100
#
_cell.length_a   1.000
_cell.length_b   1.000
_cell.length_c   1.000
_cell.angle_alpha   90.00
_cell.angle_beta   90.00
_cell.angle_gamma   90.00
#
_symmetry.space_group_name_H-M   'P 1'
#
loop_
_entity.id
_entity.type
_entity.pdbx_description
1 polymer ?
#
loop_
_entity_poly.entity_id
_entity_poly.type
_entity_poly.pdbx_seq_one_letter_code
_entity_poly.pdbx_strand_id
1 'polypeptide(L)'
;MNLCVVSKGSFTKEDYMELYNFFKDDIAKYTDAFDMAFVKDGHVMIMCNVTDEEKFYALFEDQRSKDWNAKFNAKDEAWKLEKIM
;
A
#
# COMPACT_ATOMS: atom_id res chain seq x y z
N MET A 1 -2.95 13.33 -6.23
CA MET A 1 -2.96 11.88 -5.92
C MET A 1 -3.53 11.11 -7.12
N ASN A 2 -2.83 10.10 -7.58
CA ASN A 2 -3.26 9.34 -8.76
C ASN A 2 -3.56 7.87 -8.46
N LEU A 3 -3.42 7.44 -7.19
CA LEU A 3 -3.67 6.06 -6.79
C LEU A 3 -4.30 6.00 -5.40
N CYS A 4 -5.30 5.13 -5.25
CA CYS A 4 -5.88 4.77 -3.96
C CYS A 4 -5.78 3.26 -3.81
N VAL A 5 -5.28 2.79 -2.67
CA VAL A 5 -5.20 1.38 -2.34
C VAL A 5 -5.93 1.13 -1.04
N VAL A 6 -6.74 0.08 -1.00
CA VAL A 6 -7.40 -0.38 0.23
C VAL A 6 -6.94 -1.80 0.52
N SER A 7 -6.41 -2.00 1.72
CA SER A 7 -5.97 -3.31 2.19
C SER A 7 -6.90 -3.81 3.28
N LYS A 8 -7.37 -5.05 3.16
CA LYS A 8 -8.22 -5.71 4.16
C LYS A 8 -7.67 -7.08 4.49
N GLY A 9 -7.69 -7.44 5.77
CA GLY A 9 -7.18 -8.72 6.23
C GLY A 9 -7.30 -8.87 7.74
N SER A 10 -6.62 -9.87 8.30
CA SER A 10 -6.60 -10.15 9.73
C SER A 10 -5.36 -9.59 10.42
N PHE A 11 -4.94 -8.39 10.05
CA PHE A 11 -3.75 -7.72 10.60
C PHE A 11 -4.13 -6.62 11.58
N THR A 12 -3.22 -6.30 12.49
CA THR A 12 -3.30 -5.12 13.35
C THR A 12 -2.58 -3.95 12.71
N LYS A 13 -2.71 -2.77 13.32
CA LYS A 13 -1.96 -1.59 12.90
C LYS A 13 -0.45 -1.85 12.92
N GLU A 14 0.04 -2.49 13.99
CA GLU A 14 1.45 -2.79 14.16
C GLU A 14 1.95 -3.74 13.09
N ASP A 15 1.17 -4.75 12.71
CA ASP A 15 1.51 -5.67 11.63
C ASP A 15 1.69 -4.91 10.31
N TYR A 16 0.76 -4.00 10.01
CA TYR A 16 0.81 -3.22 8.76
C TYR A 16 1.98 -2.24 8.77
N MET A 17 2.24 -1.59 9.90
CA MET A 17 3.37 -0.67 10.02
C MET A 17 4.71 -1.38 9.84
N GLU A 18 4.82 -2.63 10.27
CA GLU A 18 6.03 -3.43 10.04
C GLU A 18 6.25 -3.63 8.54
N LEU A 19 5.21 -3.98 7.79
CA LEU A 19 5.28 -4.11 6.33
C LEU A 19 5.66 -2.78 5.68
N TYR A 20 4.99 -1.69 6.07
CA TYR A 20 5.29 -0.37 5.54
C TYR A 20 6.74 0.02 5.80
N ASN A 21 7.23 -0.18 7.02
CA ASN A 21 8.60 0.19 7.39
C ASN A 21 9.64 -0.57 6.57
N PHE A 22 9.34 -1.79 6.14
CA PHE A 22 10.23 -2.53 5.25
C PHE A 22 10.33 -1.88 3.88
N PHE A 23 9.22 -1.38 3.33
CA PHE A 23 9.17 -0.84 1.98
C PHE A 23 9.25 0.70 1.90
N LYS A 24 9.26 1.41 3.02
CA LYS A 24 9.11 2.88 3.03
C LYS A 24 10.12 3.62 2.16
N ASP A 25 11.36 3.16 2.10
CA ASP A 25 12.39 3.83 1.31
C ASP A 25 12.13 3.66 -0.19
N ASP A 26 11.68 2.47 -0.61
CA ASP A 26 11.29 2.23 -1.99
C ASP A 26 10.02 2.99 -2.36
N ILE A 27 9.04 3.02 -1.46
CA ILE A 27 7.82 3.81 -1.66
C ILE A 27 8.18 5.28 -1.89
N ALA A 28 9.09 5.83 -1.09
CA ALA A 28 9.53 7.22 -1.23
C ALA A 28 10.22 7.49 -2.58
N LYS A 29 10.89 6.49 -3.16
CA LYS A 29 11.52 6.64 -4.47
C LYS A 29 10.51 6.71 -5.61
N TYR A 30 9.37 6.05 -5.47
CA TYR A 30 8.40 5.87 -6.56
C TYR A 30 7.13 6.69 -6.38
N THR A 31 7.08 7.53 -5.34
CA THR A 31 5.96 8.44 -5.07
C THR A 31 6.51 9.82 -4.69
N ASP A 32 5.76 10.87 -4.99
CA ASP A 32 6.08 12.23 -4.51
C ASP A 32 5.06 12.73 -3.47
N ALA A 33 4.03 11.96 -3.21
CA ALA A 33 3.09 12.20 -2.12
C ALA A 33 2.51 10.85 -1.68
N PHE A 34 2.41 10.65 -0.36
CA PHE A 34 1.95 9.38 0.20
C PHE A 34 1.26 9.63 1.54
N ASP A 35 -0.02 9.27 1.61
CA ASP A 35 -0.80 9.31 2.83
C ASP A 35 -1.36 7.91 3.11
N MET A 36 -1.32 7.53 4.38
CA MET A 36 -1.84 6.25 4.82
C MET A 36 -2.73 6.47 6.03
N ALA A 37 -3.94 5.93 5.96
CA ALA A 37 -4.92 6.03 7.03
C ALA A 37 -5.30 4.64 7.54
N PHE A 38 -5.26 4.48 8.84
CA PHE A 38 -5.68 3.25 9.49
C PHE A 38 -7.15 3.41 9.91
N VAL A 39 -8.04 2.72 9.21
CA VAL A 39 -9.48 2.81 9.47
C VAL A 39 -9.83 2.06 10.75
N LYS A 40 -9.37 0.81 10.87
CA LYS A 40 -9.52 -0.07 12.01
C LYS A 40 -8.63 -1.29 11.78
N ASP A 41 -8.53 -2.19 12.77
CA ASP A 41 -7.82 -3.44 12.58
C ASP A 41 -8.35 -4.16 11.32
N GLY A 42 -7.42 -4.59 10.50
CA GLY A 42 -7.74 -5.25 9.24
C GLY A 42 -8.20 -4.35 8.10
N HIS A 43 -8.10 -3.03 8.24
CA HIS A 43 -8.53 -2.11 7.19
C HIS A 43 -7.65 -0.87 7.13
N VAL A 44 -6.89 -0.73 6.06
CA VAL A 44 -5.98 0.40 5.81
C VAL A 44 -6.28 1.01 4.45
N MET A 45 -6.22 2.33 4.36
CA MET A 45 -6.35 3.06 3.10
C MET A 45 -5.06 3.83 2.82
N ILE A 46 -4.64 3.81 1.57
CA ILE A 46 -3.49 4.56 1.08
C ILE A 46 -3.94 5.45 -0.06
N MET A 47 -3.53 6.70 -0.05
CA MET A 47 -3.64 7.58 -1.20
C MET A 47 -2.26 8.14 -1.50
N CYS A 48 -1.82 8.04 -2.74
CA CYS A 48 -0.49 8.49 -3.11
C CYS A 48 -0.44 8.99 -4.54
N ASN A 49 0.64 9.70 -4.84
CA ASN A 49 0.95 10.10 -6.20
C ASN A 49 2.16 9.34 -6.68
N VAL A 50 1.92 8.34 -7.53
CA VAL A 50 2.97 7.45 -8.04
C VAL A 50 3.66 8.11 -9.21
N THR A 51 5.00 8.17 -9.17
CA THR A 51 5.83 8.74 -10.23
C THR A 51 6.45 7.67 -11.13
N ASP A 52 6.58 6.45 -10.64
CA ASP A 52 7.07 5.29 -11.40
C ASP A 52 6.15 4.10 -11.14
N GLU A 53 5.12 3.96 -11.98
CA GLU A 53 4.10 2.93 -11.79
C GLU A 53 4.66 1.51 -11.83
N GLU A 54 5.54 1.22 -12.79
CA GLU A 54 6.10 -0.13 -12.96
C GLU A 54 6.83 -0.58 -11.70
N LYS A 55 7.72 0.27 -11.18
CA LYS A 55 8.50 -0.05 -9.99
C LYS A 55 7.64 -0.06 -8.73
N PHE A 56 6.66 0.84 -8.65
CA PHE A 56 5.75 0.87 -7.50
C PHE A 56 4.93 -0.40 -7.42
N TYR A 57 4.31 -0.81 -8.53
CA TYR A 57 3.51 -2.04 -8.55
C TYR A 57 4.36 -3.30 -8.33
N ALA A 58 5.63 -3.27 -8.72
CA ALA A 58 6.54 -4.39 -8.45
C ALA A 58 6.72 -4.66 -6.94
N LEU A 59 6.50 -3.65 -6.08
CA LEU A 59 6.55 -3.86 -4.64
C LEU A 59 5.45 -4.81 -4.15
N PHE A 60 4.29 -4.79 -4.78
CA PHE A 60 3.19 -5.71 -4.45
C PHE A 60 3.48 -7.14 -4.91
N GLU A 61 4.36 -7.30 -5.90
CA GLU A 61 4.77 -8.61 -6.43
C GLU A 61 6.01 -9.16 -5.71
N ASP A 62 6.62 -8.37 -4.83
CA ASP A 62 7.75 -8.81 -4.02
C ASP A 62 7.32 -9.99 -3.13
N GLN A 63 8.23 -10.97 -2.97
CA GLN A 63 7.92 -12.17 -2.19
C GLN A 63 7.54 -11.82 -0.74
N ARG A 64 8.13 -10.77 -0.17
CA ARG A 64 7.78 -10.32 1.17
C ARG A 64 6.33 -9.85 1.27
N SER A 65 5.85 -9.12 0.27
CA SER A 65 4.46 -8.68 0.20
C SER A 65 3.51 -9.88 0.08
N LYS A 66 3.86 -10.82 -0.78
CA LYS A 66 3.05 -12.03 -0.98
C LYS A 66 2.98 -12.89 0.28
N ASP A 67 4.10 -13.08 0.96
CA ASP A 67 4.16 -13.85 2.20
C ASP A 67 3.36 -13.16 3.30
N TRP A 68 3.47 -11.85 3.42
CA TRP A 68 2.72 -11.07 4.39
C TRP A 68 1.21 -11.17 4.14
N ASN A 69 0.79 -11.00 2.87
CA ASN A 69 -0.62 -11.11 2.48
C ASN A 69 -1.18 -12.51 2.77
N ALA A 70 -0.40 -13.55 2.52
CA ALA A 70 -0.80 -14.92 2.82
C ALA A 70 -0.95 -15.15 4.32
N LYS A 71 0.00 -14.64 5.11
CA LYS A 71 0.00 -14.79 6.57
C LYS A 71 -1.24 -14.16 7.21
N PHE A 72 -1.63 -12.98 6.75
CA PHE A 72 -2.74 -12.23 7.32
C PHE A 72 -4.03 -12.33 6.51
N ASN A 73 -4.07 -13.19 5.50
CA ASN A 73 -5.20 -13.31 4.59
C ASN A 73 -5.61 -11.93 4.05
N ALA A 74 -4.63 -11.12 3.71
CA ALA A 74 -4.84 -9.75 3.26
C ALA A 74 -5.07 -9.68 1.76
N LYS A 75 -5.95 -8.77 1.35
CA LYS A 75 -6.23 -8.48 -0.05
C LYS A 75 -6.17 -6.98 -0.27
N ASP A 76 -5.58 -6.59 -1.38
CA ASP A 76 -5.45 -5.20 -1.78
C ASP A 76 -6.35 -4.93 -2.99
N GLU A 77 -7.06 -3.81 -2.94
CA GLU A 77 -7.75 -3.26 -4.10
C GLU A 77 -7.13 -1.91 -4.42
N ALA A 78 -6.86 -1.66 -5.69
CA ALA A 78 -6.23 -0.44 -6.13
C ALA A 78 -7.05 0.23 -7.22
N TRP A 79 -7.21 1.55 -7.13
CA TRP A 79 -7.89 2.37 -8.12
C TRP A 79 -6.98 3.48 -8.60
N LYS A 80 -6.90 3.65 -9.91
CA LYS A 80 -6.27 4.83 -10.49
C LYS A 80 -7.24 6.00 -10.38
N LEU A 81 -6.72 7.14 -9.93
CA LEU A 81 -7.52 8.34 -9.73
C LEU A 81 -7.23 9.36 -10.83
N GLU A 82 -8.29 9.91 -11.41
CA GLU A 82 -8.20 11.00 -12.36
C GLU A 82 -8.74 12.27 -11.70
N LYS A 83 -7.91 13.31 -11.67
CA LYS A 83 -8.35 14.60 -11.12
C LYS A 83 -9.24 15.30 -12.12
N ILE A 84 -10.48 15.59 -11.74
CA ILE A 84 -11.47 16.23 -12.61
C ILE A 84 -11.73 17.70 -12.26
N MET A 85 -11.21 18.18 -11.13
CA MET A 85 -11.35 19.59 -10.72
C MET A 85 -10.07 20.12 -10.08
#